data_95fc9499f073c75c03f2ab85e4a091c9
#
_entry.id   95fc9499f073c75c03f2ab85e4a091c9
#
_cell.length_a   1.000
_cell.length_b   1.000
_cell.length_c   1.000
_cell.angle_alpha   90.00
_cell.angle_beta   90.00
_cell.angle_gamma   90.00
#
_symmetry.space_group_name_H-M   'P 1'
#
loop_
_entity.id
_entity.type
_entity.pdbx_description
1 polymer ?
#
loop_
_entity_poly.entity_id
_entity_poly.type
_entity_poly.pdbx_seq_one_letter_code
_entity_poly.pdbx_strand_id
1 'polypeptide(L)'
;EKKSAVNCGFNFSLISFEELTDGNIATALRFIKEPENKELGIYRGWMLTPNQYRNLYDGLLKKNIELINSPAEYQHCHYLPDSYEKIKSKTPKSNWTTELNTDTIIELVSNFGESPIIVKDFVKSEKHNWDEACFIPNASDSEKVKSVVDKFLELRGNSLNEGLVFRQFEELEFLTEHSKSGMPLTKEFRIFFANKRIVKVFNYWDEGEYGEVKP
;
A
#
# COMPACT_ATOMS: atom_id res chain seq x y z
N GLU A 1 15.07 8.89 9.63
CA GLU A 1 13.99 8.74 10.62
C GLU A 1 14.53 8.62 12.05
N LYS A 2 15.42 7.62 12.38
CA LYS A 2 15.95 7.42 13.74
C LYS A 2 16.45 8.73 14.40
N LYS A 3 17.33 9.47 13.69
CA LYS A 3 17.87 10.73 14.21
C LYS A 3 16.76 11.75 14.51
N SER A 4 15.77 11.84 13.63
CA SER A 4 14.64 12.77 13.81
C SER A 4 13.76 12.34 14.99
N ALA A 5 13.47 11.05 15.13
CA ALA A 5 12.67 10.52 16.24
C ALA A 5 13.34 10.82 17.59
N VAL A 6 14.63 10.53 17.72
CA VAL A 6 15.42 10.80 18.93
C VAL A 6 15.45 12.31 19.24
N ASN A 7 15.65 13.16 18.22
CA ASN A 7 15.65 14.62 18.40
C ASN A 7 14.27 15.16 18.85
N CYS A 8 13.18 14.44 18.53
CA CYS A 8 11.84 14.77 18.98
C CYS A 8 11.46 14.11 20.32
N GLY A 9 12.41 13.47 21.01
CA GLY A 9 12.20 12.85 22.30
C GLY A 9 11.53 11.46 22.28
N PHE A 10 11.45 10.82 21.10
CA PHE A 10 10.92 9.45 20.98
C PHE A 10 12.00 8.43 21.32
N ASN A 11 11.63 7.40 22.05
CA ASN A 11 12.41 6.17 22.17
C ASN A 11 12.42 5.47 20.80
N PHE A 12 13.55 4.83 20.48
CA PHE A 12 13.72 4.12 19.21
C PHE A 12 14.24 2.70 19.45
N SER A 13 13.58 1.72 18.87
CA SER A 13 14.01 0.32 18.91
C SER A 13 14.00 -0.30 17.51
N LEU A 14 14.84 -1.29 17.29
CA LEU A 14 14.88 -2.06 16.06
C LEU A 14 14.10 -3.37 16.21
N ILE A 15 13.44 -3.75 15.13
CA ILE A 15 12.77 -5.05 14.96
C ILE A 15 13.46 -5.76 13.79
N SER A 16 13.76 -7.04 13.93
CA SER A 16 14.20 -7.87 12.79
C SER A 16 12.98 -8.16 11.92
N PHE A 17 13.01 -7.66 10.69
CA PHE A 17 11.92 -7.84 9.73
C PHE A 17 11.82 -9.30 9.28
N GLU A 18 12.94 -9.94 9.00
CA GLU A 18 13.03 -11.32 8.56
C GLU A 18 12.42 -12.26 9.62
N GLU A 19 12.84 -12.13 10.86
CA GLU A 19 12.32 -12.95 11.96
C GLU A 19 10.81 -12.71 12.20
N LEU A 20 10.37 -11.46 12.01
CA LEU A 20 8.95 -11.10 12.12
C LEU A 20 8.12 -11.78 11.02
N THR A 21 8.60 -11.74 9.77
CA THR A 21 7.91 -12.34 8.63
C THR A 21 7.89 -13.87 8.69
N ASP A 22 8.92 -14.46 9.27
CA ASP A 22 9.04 -15.91 9.51
C ASP A 22 8.23 -16.39 10.74
N GLY A 23 7.60 -15.46 11.47
CA GLY A 23 6.78 -15.78 12.65
C GLY A 23 7.56 -15.94 13.95
N ASN A 24 8.87 -15.69 13.94
CA ASN A 24 9.76 -15.81 15.11
C ASN A 24 9.68 -14.55 16.00
N ILE A 25 8.50 -14.24 16.54
CA ILE A 25 8.19 -12.97 17.21
C ILE A 25 9.14 -12.68 18.38
N ALA A 26 9.46 -13.65 19.20
CA ALA A 26 10.38 -13.46 20.33
C ALA A 26 11.76 -12.96 19.86
N THR A 27 12.29 -13.57 18.80
CA THR A 27 13.57 -13.20 18.20
C THR A 27 13.48 -11.84 17.49
N ALA A 28 12.38 -11.58 16.80
CA ALA A 28 12.13 -10.30 16.14
C ALA A 28 12.16 -9.12 17.13
N LEU A 29 11.61 -9.32 18.31
CA LEU A 29 11.48 -8.30 19.36
C LEU A 29 12.59 -8.35 20.43
N ARG A 30 13.68 -9.08 20.21
CA ARG A 30 14.74 -9.28 21.22
C ARG A 30 15.43 -7.99 21.70
N PHE A 31 15.47 -6.98 20.84
CA PHE A 31 16.11 -5.69 21.18
C PHE A 31 15.12 -4.66 21.79
N ILE A 32 13.85 -5.00 21.87
CA ILE A 32 12.86 -4.14 22.50
C ILE A 32 12.87 -4.37 24.00
N LYS A 33 13.22 -3.31 24.72
CA LYS A 33 13.12 -3.29 26.18
C LYS A 33 11.67 -3.12 26.59
N GLU A 34 11.26 -3.88 27.58
CA GLU A 34 9.96 -3.73 28.19
C GLU A 34 9.97 -2.49 29.11
N PRO A 35 9.10 -1.49 28.88
CA PRO A 35 8.98 -0.36 29.78
C PRO A 35 8.26 -0.75 31.07
N GLU A 36 8.52 -0.01 32.15
CA GLU A 36 7.85 -0.24 33.46
C GLU A 36 6.34 0.01 33.39
N ASN A 37 5.93 0.98 32.58
CA ASN A 37 4.54 1.32 32.36
C ASN A 37 4.18 1.11 30.89
N LYS A 38 2.89 0.94 30.62
CA LYS A 38 2.39 0.81 29.25
C LYS A 38 2.72 2.05 28.42
N GLU A 39 3.38 1.86 27.29
CA GLU A 39 3.75 2.92 26.35
C GLU A 39 3.03 2.74 25.01
N LEU A 40 2.83 3.86 24.30
CA LEU A 40 2.36 3.84 22.93
C LEU A 40 3.54 3.74 21.97
N GLY A 41 3.39 2.88 20.94
CA GLY A 41 4.38 2.67 19.90
C GLY A 41 3.85 3.02 18.50
N ILE A 42 4.76 3.42 17.64
CA ILE A 42 4.50 3.62 16.20
C ILE A 42 5.38 2.65 15.42
N TYR A 43 4.78 1.75 14.67
CA TYR A 43 5.51 0.90 13.74
C TYR A 43 5.91 1.70 12.50
N ARG A 44 7.20 1.74 12.20
CA ARG A 44 7.79 2.42 11.04
C ARG A 44 8.71 1.45 10.31
N GLY A 45 8.13 0.43 9.70
CA GLY A 45 8.85 -0.60 8.96
C GLY A 45 8.23 -0.87 7.59
N TRP A 46 8.67 -1.96 6.97
CA TRP A 46 8.09 -2.46 5.74
C TRP A 46 6.64 -2.90 5.95
N MET A 47 5.87 -2.89 4.87
CA MET A 47 4.49 -3.39 4.89
C MET A 47 4.46 -4.85 5.32
N LEU A 48 3.53 -5.16 6.21
CA LEU A 48 3.27 -6.49 6.73
C LEU A 48 1.94 -7.00 6.21
N THR A 49 1.76 -8.31 6.12
CA THR A 49 0.40 -8.86 5.99
C THR A 49 -0.39 -8.59 7.28
N PRO A 50 -1.73 -8.60 7.27
CA PRO A 50 -2.53 -8.41 8.49
C PRO A 50 -2.18 -9.39 9.61
N ASN A 51 -1.87 -10.65 9.28
CA ASN A 51 -1.45 -11.65 10.27
C ASN A 51 -0.07 -11.33 10.86
N GLN A 52 0.89 -10.91 10.05
CA GLN A 52 2.21 -10.48 10.54
C GLN A 52 2.11 -9.25 11.44
N TYR A 53 1.25 -8.28 11.05
CA TYR A 53 1.02 -7.10 11.89
C TYR A 53 0.33 -7.47 13.20
N ARG A 54 -0.63 -8.37 13.19
CA ARG A 54 -1.27 -8.90 14.41
C ARG A 54 -0.25 -9.55 15.34
N ASN A 55 0.60 -10.41 14.80
CA ASN A 55 1.66 -11.06 15.57
C ASN A 55 2.63 -10.05 16.19
N LEU A 56 3.01 -9.01 15.44
CA LEU A 56 3.82 -7.90 15.95
C LEU A 56 3.10 -7.16 17.08
N TYR A 57 1.83 -6.79 16.87
CA TYR A 57 1.01 -6.08 17.84
C TYR A 57 0.90 -6.85 19.15
N ASP A 58 0.52 -8.14 19.07
CA ASP A 58 0.36 -9.01 20.24
C ASP A 58 1.69 -9.24 20.97
N GLY A 59 2.79 -9.36 20.22
CA GLY A 59 4.13 -9.50 20.77
C GLY A 59 4.60 -8.25 21.52
N LEU A 60 4.33 -7.07 20.97
CA LEU A 60 4.63 -5.79 21.62
C LEU A 60 3.75 -5.54 22.84
N LEU A 61 2.47 -5.90 22.76
CA LEU A 61 1.53 -5.76 23.87
C LEU A 61 1.97 -6.56 25.10
N LYS A 62 2.57 -7.76 24.89
CA LYS A 62 3.18 -8.57 25.96
C LYS A 62 4.42 -7.91 26.58
N LYS A 63 4.97 -6.90 25.94
CA LYS A 63 6.10 -6.08 26.43
C LYS A 63 5.64 -4.68 26.86
N ASN A 64 4.41 -4.51 27.29
CA ASN A 64 3.83 -3.23 27.71
C ASN A 64 3.88 -2.12 26.64
N ILE A 65 3.93 -2.47 25.36
CA ILE A 65 3.92 -1.50 24.24
C ILE A 65 2.67 -1.74 23.40
N GLU A 66 1.78 -0.76 23.31
CA GLU A 66 0.62 -0.79 22.45
C GLU A 66 0.85 0.05 21.20
N LEU A 67 0.71 -0.54 20.01
CA LEU A 67 0.78 0.24 18.78
C LEU A 67 -0.46 1.13 18.66
N ILE A 68 -0.25 2.36 18.14
CA ILE A 68 -1.33 3.36 17.95
C ILE A 68 -2.43 2.90 16.98
N ASN A 69 -2.14 1.93 16.12
CA ASN A 69 -3.11 1.31 15.22
C ASN A 69 -3.34 -0.13 15.67
N SER A 70 -4.57 -0.49 15.91
CA SER A 70 -4.96 -1.89 16.14
C SER A 70 -4.78 -2.73 14.87
N PRO A 71 -4.70 -4.07 14.97
CA PRO A 71 -4.65 -4.93 13.78
C PRO A 71 -5.82 -4.74 12.81
N ALA A 72 -7.01 -4.46 13.32
CA ALA A 72 -8.19 -4.20 12.50
C ALA A 72 -8.08 -2.87 11.72
N GLU A 73 -7.59 -1.81 12.37
CA GLU A 73 -7.36 -0.52 11.72
C GLU A 73 -6.23 -0.61 10.69
N TYR A 74 -5.16 -1.36 11.00
CA TYR A 74 -4.09 -1.60 10.04
C TYR A 74 -4.61 -2.28 8.78
N GLN A 75 -5.31 -3.40 8.91
CA GLN A 75 -5.89 -4.12 7.77
C GLN A 75 -6.86 -3.23 6.98
N HIS A 76 -7.78 -2.54 7.68
CA HIS A 76 -8.76 -1.65 7.06
C HIS A 76 -8.11 -0.55 6.20
N CYS A 77 -6.98 0.02 6.65
CA CYS A 77 -6.28 1.04 5.88
C CYS A 77 -5.31 0.47 4.85
N HIS A 78 -4.88 -0.78 5.03
CA HIS A 78 -3.86 -1.42 4.19
C HIS A 78 -4.47 -2.08 2.96
N TYR A 79 -5.63 -2.73 3.10
CA TYR A 79 -6.35 -3.38 2.01
C TYR A 79 -7.38 -2.42 1.40
N LEU A 80 -7.24 -2.15 0.11
CA LEU A 80 -8.19 -1.28 -0.59
C LEU A 80 -9.64 -1.77 -0.48
N PRO A 81 -9.95 -3.06 -0.65
CA PRO A 81 -11.32 -3.56 -0.47
C PRO A 81 -11.95 -3.19 0.87
N ASP A 82 -11.20 -3.28 1.95
CA ASP A 82 -11.71 -3.04 3.31
C ASP A 82 -12.04 -1.55 3.56
N SER A 83 -11.34 -0.64 2.89
CA SER A 83 -11.55 0.81 3.03
C SER A 83 -12.41 1.43 1.94
N TYR A 84 -12.62 0.73 0.81
CA TYR A 84 -13.20 1.29 -0.42
C TYR A 84 -14.55 1.95 -0.21
N GLU A 85 -15.47 1.34 0.50
CA GLU A 85 -16.81 1.92 0.73
C GLU A 85 -16.78 3.27 1.43
N LYS A 86 -15.75 3.52 2.26
CA LYS A 86 -15.58 4.82 2.94
C LYS A 86 -14.95 5.89 2.06
N ILE A 87 -14.18 5.49 1.07
CA ILE A 87 -13.40 6.41 0.24
C ILE A 87 -13.87 6.46 -1.22
N LYS A 88 -14.86 5.66 -1.64
CA LYS A 88 -15.28 5.50 -3.04
C LYS A 88 -15.67 6.80 -3.74
N SER A 89 -16.12 7.82 -3.00
CA SER A 89 -16.42 9.13 -3.56
C SER A 89 -15.18 10.00 -3.81
N LYS A 90 -14.00 9.55 -3.41
CA LYS A 90 -12.71 10.26 -3.46
C LYS A 90 -11.59 9.43 -4.07
N THR A 91 -11.92 8.28 -4.64
CA THR A 91 -10.96 7.36 -5.24
C THR A 91 -11.55 6.80 -6.54
N PRO A 92 -10.73 6.45 -7.53
CA PRO A 92 -11.21 5.84 -8.77
C PRO A 92 -12.06 4.60 -8.53
N LYS A 93 -13.03 4.36 -9.42
CA LYS A 93 -13.84 3.14 -9.41
C LYS A 93 -12.95 1.92 -9.33
N SER A 94 -13.25 1.01 -8.41
CA SER A 94 -12.47 -0.20 -8.19
C SER A 94 -13.39 -1.38 -7.95
N ASN A 95 -13.03 -2.52 -8.56
CA ASN A 95 -13.64 -3.83 -8.33
C ASN A 95 -12.54 -4.82 -7.95
N TRP A 96 -12.87 -5.86 -7.21
CA TRP A 96 -11.88 -6.83 -6.75
C TRP A 96 -12.46 -8.24 -6.63
N THR A 97 -11.56 -9.22 -6.64
CA THR A 97 -11.90 -10.62 -6.43
C THR A 97 -10.73 -11.36 -5.77
N THR A 98 -11.04 -12.36 -4.98
CA THR A 98 -10.09 -13.37 -4.50
C THR A 98 -10.05 -14.61 -5.39
N GLU A 99 -11.01 -14.73 -6.33
CA GLU A 99 -11.04 -15.78 -7.32
C GLU A 99 -10.17 -15.41 -8.52
N LEU A 100 -9.16 -16.24 -8.80
CA LEU A 100 -8.14 -15.96 -9.82
C LEU A 100 -8.41 -16.64 -11.16
N ASN A 101 -9.61 -17.18 -11.36
CA ASN A 101 -9.99 -17.78 -12.65
C ASN A 101 -10.34 -16.69 -13.67
N THR A 102 -10.01 -16.97 -14.93
CA THR A 102 -10.14 -15.99 -16.04
C THR A 102 -11.58 -15.53 -16.25
N ASP A 103 -12.56 -16.42 -16.14
CA ASP A 103 -13.96 -16.09 -16.44
C ASP A 103 -14.50 -15.09 -15.41
N THR A 104 -14.26 -15.33 -14.11
CA THR A 104 -14.63 -14.39 -13.04
C THR A 104 -13.95 -13.04 -13.23
N ILE A 105 -12.67 -13.03 -13.63
CA ILE A 105 -11.92 -11.80 -13.85
C ILE A 105 -12.51 -11.01 -15.02
N ILE A 106 -12.78 -11.65 -16.15
CA ILE A 106 -13.37 -10.99 -17.33
C ILE A 106 -14.77 -10.43 -17.00
N GLU A 107 -15.61 -11.19 -16.31
CA GLU A 107 -16.93 -10.72 -15.87
C GLU A 107 -16.79 -9.48 -14.97
N LEU A 108 -15.90 -9.53 -13.98
CA LEU A 108 -15.65 -8.42 -13.06
C LEU A 108 -15.18 -7.16 -13.78
N VAL A 109 -14.24 -7.31 -14.72
CA VAL A 109 -13.63 -6.23 -15.48
C VAL A 109 -14.60 -5.62 -16.50
N SER A 110 -15.56 -6.38 -17.01
CA SER A 110 -16.60 -5.90 -17.95
C SER A 110 -17.38 -4.68 -17.41
N ASN A 111 -17.45 -4.52 -16.08
CA ASN A 111 -18.08 -3.36 -15.44
C ASN A 111 -17.38 -2.02 -15.73
N PHE A 112 -16.18 -2.04 -16.29
CA PHE A 112 -15.44 -0.83 -16.68
C PHE A 112 -15.69 -0.41 -18.14
N GLY A 113 -16.38 -1.26 -18.93
CA GLY A 113 -16.61 -1.03 -20.36
C GLY A 113 -15.28 -0.93 -21.12
N GLU A 114 -15.11 0.11 -21.94
CA GLU A 114 -13.89 0.37 -22.71
C GLU A 114 -12.86 1.25 -21.96
N SER A 115 -13.12 1.57 -20.68
CA SER A 115 -12.22 2.44 -19.92
C SER A 115 -10.86 1.78 -19.68
N PRO A 116 -9.77 2.55 -19.67
CA PRO A 116 -8.48 2.05 -19.23
C PRO A 116 -8.50 1.76 -17.73
N ILE A 117 -7.81 0.69 -17.34
CA ILE A 117 -7.73 0.24 -15.94
C ILE A 117 -6.30 -0.17 -15.58
N ILE A 118 -6.05 -0.27 -14.28
CA ILE A 118 -4.84 -0.90 -13.75
C ILE A 118 -5.22 -2.13 -12.92
N VAL A 119 -4.35 -3.15 -12.95
CA VAL A 119 -4.40 -4.29 -12.06
C VAL A 119 -3.38 -4.14 -10.94
N LYS A 120 -3.76 -4.55 -9.75
CA LYS A 120 -2.91 -4.64 -8.57
C LYS A 120 -3.42 -5.75 -7.65
N ASP A 121 -2.61 -6.19 -6.68
CA ASP A 121 -3.17 -6.93 -5.55
C ASP A 121 -3.87 -5.97 -4.56
N PHE A 122 -4.37 -6.45 -3.44
CA PHE A 122 -5.05 -5.61 -2.46
C PHE A 122 -4.18 -4.46 -1.93
N VAL A 123 -2.85 -4.52 -2.11
CA VAL A 123 -1.87 -3.56 -1.60
C VAL A 123 -1.00 -2.95 -2.70
N LYS A 124 -0.40 -3.78 -3.57
CA LYS A 124 0.68 -3.39 -4.49
C LYS A 124 0.32 -3.59 -5.95
N SER A 125 0.89 -2.73 -6.81
CA SER A 125 0.90 -2.88 -8.28
C SER A 125 2.31 -3.20 -8.78
N GLU A 126 2.39 -3.73 -10.00
CA GLU A 126 3.65 -3.96 -10.72
C GLU A 126 3.98 -2.80 -11.67
N LYS A 127 3.92 -1.56 -11.16
CA LYS A 127 4.10 -0.34 -11.95
C LYS A 127 5.45 -0.21 -12.67
N HIS A 128 6.46 -1.00 -12.29
CA HIS A 128 7.74 -1.05 -12.99
C HIS A 128 7.66 -1.89 -14.29
N ASN A 129 6.62 -2.72 -14.42
CA ASN A 129 6.27 -3.51 -15.59
C ASN A 129 4.92 -3.01 -16.13
N TRP A 130 4.86 -1.70 -16.42
CA TRP A 130 3.61 -0.97 -16.67
C TRP A 130 2.73 -1.62 -17.72
N ASP A 131 3.23 -1.79 -18.95
CA ASP A 131 2.45 -2.29 -20.07
C ASP A 131 2.20 -3.80 -20.04
N GLU A 132 3.05 -4.55 -19.31
CA GLU A 132 3.00 -6.01 -19.29
C GLU A 132 2.20 -6.55 -18.10
N ALA A 133 2.26 -5.87 -16.93
CA ALA A 133 1.74 -6.40 -15.68
C ALA A 133 0.97 -5.38 -14.82
N CYS A 134 0.59 -4.23 -15.37
CA CYS A 134 -0.13 -3.23 -14.60
C CYS A 134 -1.27 -2.56 -15.39
N PHE A 135 -1.00 -2.01 -16.55
CA PHE A 135 -1.91 -1.18 -17.32
C PHE A 135 -2.65 -1.98 -18.40
N ILE A 136 -3.95 -1.79 -18.46
CA ILE A 136 -4.85 -2.38 -19.46
C ILE A 136 -5.57 -1.21 -20.13
N PRO A 137 -5.23 -0.89 -21.40
CA PRO A 137 -5.74 0.30 -22.07
C PRO A 137 -7.24 0.24 -22.38
N ASN A 138 -7.80 -0.95 -22.49
CA ASN A 138 -9.22 -1.16 -22.76
C ASN A 138 -9.70 -2.38 -21.97
N ALA A 139 -10.58 -2.17 -21.00
CA ALA A 139 -11.11 -3.23 -20.14
C ALA A 139 -12.00 -4.25 -20.89
N SER A 140 -12.51 -3.91 -22.08
CA SER A 140 -13.29 -4.83 -22.92
C SER A 140 -12.42 -5.77 -23.78
N ASP A 141 -11.11 -5.52 -23.86
CA ASP A 141 -10.16 -6.39 -24.55
C ASP A 141 -9.76 -7.58 -23.66
N SER A 142 -10.52 -8.67 -23.72
CA SER A 142 -10.34 -9.85 -22.88
C SER A 142 -8.96 -10.50 -23.04
N GLU A 143 -8.36 -10.46 -24.25
CA GLU A 143 -7.03 -11.02 -24.49
C GLU A 143 -5.96 -10.18 -23.77
N LYS A 144 -6.06 -8.86 -23.87
CA LYS A 144 -5.14 -7.95 -23.15
C LYS A 144 -5.33 -8.06 -21.63
N VAL A 145 -6.56 -8.12 -21.13
CA VAL A 145 -6.85 -8.34 -19.71
C VAL A 145 -6.17 -9.62 -19.23
N LYS A 146 -6.41 -10.73 -19.94
CA LYS A 146 -5.80 -12.03 -19.59
C LYS A 146 -4.27 -11.95 -19.59
N SER A 147 -3.67 -11.44 -20.64
CA SER A 147 -2.21 -11.34 -20.77
C SER A 147 -1.57 -10.54 -19.62
N VAL A 148 -2.14 -9.38 -19.28
CA VAL A 148 -1.62 -8.53 -18.21
C VAL A 148 -1.81 -9.17 -16.84
N VAL A 149 -2.97 -9.80 -16.59
CA VAL A 149 -3.26 -10.49 -15.31
C VAL A 149 -2.36 -11.69 -15.12
N ASP A 150 -2.18 -12.53 -16.15
CA ASP A 150 -1.30 -13.69 -16.08
C ASP A 150 0.14 -13.26 -15.73
N LYS A 151 0.62 -12.18 -16.38
CA LYS A 151 1.96 -11.64 -16.10
C LYS A 151 2.06 -11.02 -14.69
N PHE A 152 1.02 -10.32 -14.24
CA PHE A 152 0.95 -9.81 -12.89
C PHE A 152 1.04 -10.94 -11.86
N LEU A 153 0.24 -12.00 -12.03
CA LEU A 153 0.24 -13.15 -11.12
C LEU A 153 1.57 -13.90 -11.13
N GLU A 154 2.20 -14.05 -12.30
CA GLU A 154 3.56 -14.63 -12.42
C GLU A 154 4.56 -13.85 -11.57
N LEU A 155 4.58 -12.52 -11.70
CA LEU A 155 5.53 -11.65 -10.99
C LEU A 155 5.24 -11.58 -9.48
N ARG A 156 3.98 -11.62 -9.08
CA ARG A 156 3.62 -11.62 -7.66
C ARG A 156 3.89 -12.96 -6.97
N GLY A 157 3.63 -14.05 -7.64
CA GLY A 157 3.85 -15.40 -7.09
C GLY A 157 3.35 -15.51 -5.64
N ASN A 158 4.17 -16.00 -4.75
CA ASN A 158 3.86 -16.15 -3.31
C ASN A 158 3.75 -14.80 -2.55
N SER A 159 4.04 -13.66 -3.21
CA SER A 159 3.91 -12.32 -2.60
C SER A 159 2.57 -11.67 -2.88
N LEU A 160 1.63 -12.38 -3.53
CA LEU A 160 0.29 -11.88 -3.79
C LEU A 160 -0.44 -11.61 -2.47
N ASN A 161 -0.97 -10.40 -2.30
CA ASN A 161 -1.77 -10.05 -1.13
C ASN A 161 -3.24 -10.31 -1.42
N GLU A 162 -3.77 -11.43 -0.96
CA GLU A 162 -5.16 -11.91 -1.04
C GLU A 162 -5.66 -12.14 -2.47
N GLY A 163 -5.93 -11.08 -3.22
CA GLY A 163 -6.56 -11.17 -4.52
C GLY A 163 -6.21 -10.01 -5.43
N LEU A 164 -7.00 -9.86 -6.48
CA LEU A 164 -6.82 -8.83 -7.50
C LEU A 164 -7.79 -7.67 -7.31
N VAL A 165 -7.29 -6.47 -7.50
CA VAL A 165 -8.07 -5.23 -7.62
C VAL A 165 -7.87 -4.69 -9.03
N PHE A 166 -8.97 -4.40 -9.70
CA PHE A 166 -9.01 -3.64 -10.94
C PHE A 166 -9.52 -2.25 -10.64
N ARG A 167 -8.79 -1.25 -11.09
CA ARG A 167 -9.06 0.13 -10.76
C ARG A 167 -9.05 0.98 -12.02
N GLN A 168 -10.06 1.81 -12.20
CA GLN A 168 -10.11 2.76 -13.29
C GLN A 168 -8.83 3.61 -13.30
N PHE A 169 -8.21 3.72 -14.48
CA PHE A 169 -7.08 4.59 -14.66
C PHE A 169 -7.55 6.04 -14.79
N GLU A 170 -6.89 6.92 -14.06
CA GLU A 170 -7.16 8.36 -14.11
C GLU A 170 -5.92 9.06 -14.67
N GLU A 171 -6.12 9.89 -15.68
CA GLU A 171 -5.06 10.76 -16.18
C GLU A 171 -4.83 11.90 -15.18
N LEU A 172 -3.63 11.92 -14.61
CA LEU A 172 -3.22 12.97 -13.69
C LEU A 172 -2.38 14.02 -14.43
N GLU A 173 -2.34 15.23 -13.89
CA GLU A 173 -1.54 16.33 -14.47
C GLU A 173 -0.06 15.91 -14.51
N PHE A 174 0.51 15.95 -15.72
CA PHE A 174 1.92 15.65 -15.94
C PHE A 174 2.81 16.65 -15.20
N LEU A 175 3.85 16.16 -14.54
CA LEU A 175 4.82 16.96 -13.81
C LEU A 175 6.15 17.05 -14.57
N THR A 176 6.76 15.90 -14.82
CA THR A 176 8.06 15.76 -15.51
C THR A 176 8.32 14.27 -15.80
N GLU A 177 9.46 13.97 -16.39
CA GLU A 177 9.97 12.60 -16.50
C GLU A 177 10.97 12.29 -15.39
N HIS A 178 10.89 11.08 -14.84
CA HIS A 178 11.83 10.61 -13.84
C HIS A 178 13.24 10.49 -14.42
N SER A 179 14.22 11.17 -13.86
CA SER A 179 15.56 11.34 -14.39
C SER A 179 16.32 10.04 -14.68
N LYS A 180 16.00 8.95 -14.00
CA LYS A 180 16.68 7.65 -14.16
C LYS A 180 15.94 6.66 -15.06
N SER A 181 14.62 6.68 -15.06
CA SER A 181 13.82 5.65 -15.75
C SER A 181 13.02 6.17 -16.94
N GLY A 182 12.93 7.51 -17.12
CA GLY A 182 12.08 8.12 -18.14
C GLY A 182 10.57 7.95 -17.87
N MET A 183 10.18 7.39 -16.74
CA MET A 183 8.76 7.22 -16.38
C MET A 183 8.10 8.59 -16.20
N PRO A 184 6.91 8.83 -16.78
CA PRO A 184 6.18 10.06 -16.54
C PRO A 184 5.76 10.17 -15.07
N LEU A 185 6.11 11.29 -14.45
CA LEU A 185 5.72 11.65 -13.11
C LEU A 185 4.54 12.60 -13.18
N THR A 186 3.63 12.48 -12.22
CA THR A 186 2.41 13.29 -12.14
C THR A 186 2.40 14.15 -10.88
N LYS A 187 1.61 15.23 -10.89
CA LYS A 187 1.47 16.11 -9.72
C LYS A 187 0.71 15.42 -8.60
N GLU A 188 1.44 14.73 -7.76
CA GLU A 188 0.92 14.00 -6.62
C GLU A 188 1.42 14.60 -5.31
N PHE A 189 0.60 14.52 -4.27
CA PHE A 189 0.93 15.02 -2.94
C PHE A 189 0.81 13.91 -1.91
N ARG A 190 1.70 13.94 -0.92
CA ARG A 190 1.60 13.10 0.26
C ARG A 190 1.06 13.93 1.42
N ILE A 191 -0.13 13.59 1.87
CA ILE A 191 -0.82 14.31 2.93
C ILE A 191 -0.85 13.44 4.19
N PHE A 192 -0.36 13.99 5.30
CA PHE A 192 -0.38 13.34 6.60
C PHE A 192 -1.49 13.91 7.45
N PHE A 193 -2.27 13.02 8.04
CA PHE A 193 -3.36 13.35 8.94
C PHE A 193 -3.06 12.83 10.36
N ALA A 194 -3.43 13.62 11.37
CA ALA A 194 -3.53 13.19 12.75
C ALA A 194 -4.80 13.77 13.36
N ASN A 195 -5.56 12.94 14.07
CA ASN A 195 -6.84 13.35 14.68
C ASN A 195 -7.78 14.06 13.69
N LYS A 196 -7.91 13.53 12.46
CA LYS A 196 -8.75 14.07 11.37
C LYS A 196 -8.33 15.45 10.86
N ARG A 197 -7.13 15.92 11.19
CA ARG A 197 -6.57 17.20 10.70
C ARG A 197 -5.35 16.95 9.85
N ILE A 198 -5.19 17.76 8.81
CA ILE A 198 -3.96 17.77 8.01
C ILE A 198 -2.82 18.29 8.90
N VAL A 199 -1.78 17.48 9.04
CA VAL A 199 -0.57 17.85 9.82
C VAL A 199 0.51 18.36 8.90
N LYS A 200 0.63 17.73 7.73
CA LYS A 200 1.66 18.10 6.77
C LYS A 200 1.28 17.64 5.35
N VAL A 201 1.69 18.44 4.38
CA VAL A 201 1.60 18.13 2.94
C VAL A 201 3.01 18.20 2.38
N PHE A 202 3.37 17.22 1.56
CA PHE A 202 4.62 17.18 0.83
C PHE A 202 4.34 16.87 -0.64
N ASN A 203 5.18 17.36 -1.52
CA ASN A 203 5.27 16.83 -2.86
C ASN A 203 5.58 15.35 -2.80
N TYR A 204 4.96 14.55 -3.64
CA TYR A 204 5.22 13.10 -3.66
C TYR A 204 6.57 12.79 -4.28
N TRP A 205 6.94 13.52 -5.34
CA TRP A 205 8.20 13.41 -6.05
C TRP A 205 9.15 14.53 -5.65
N ASP A 206 10.43 14.22 -5.57
CA ASP A 206 11.49 15.20 -5.33
C ASP A 206 11.94 15.90 -6.64
N GLU A 207 11.42 15.45 -7.79
CA GLU A 207 11.70 15.97 -9.14
C GLU A 207 10.49 16.78 -9.67
N GLY A 208 10.80 17.74 -10.54
CA GLY A 208 9.80 18.60 -11.17
C GLY A 208 9.36 19.79 -10.34
N GLU A 209 8.73 20.74 -11.02
CA GLU A 209 8.23 21.97 -10.42
C GLU A 209 6.73 21.89 -10.21
N TYR A 210 6.30 21.84 -8.95
CA TYR A 210 4.87 21.73 -8.60
C TYR A 210 4.09 23.04 -8.76
N GLY A 211 4.79 24.17 -8.92
CA GLY A 211 4.16 25.49 -8.93
C GLY A 211 3.55 25.87 -7.57
N GLU A 212 2.82 26.98 -7.54
CA GLU A 212 2.04 27.37 -6.36
C GLU A 212 0.75 26.52 -6.28
N VAL A 213 0.84 25.36 -5.66
CA VAL A 213 -0.35 24.56 -5.32
C VAL A 213 -0.69 24.81 -3.86
N LYS A 214 -1.85 25.42 -3.62
CA LYS A 214 -2.45 25.43 -2.28
C LYS A 214 -3.32 24.17 -2.18
N PRO A 215 -2.94 23.19 -1.34
CA PRO A 215 -3.72 21.98 -1.11
C PRO A 215 -5.06 22.30 -0.43
#